data_6e90ca39fb16017bbe34e94b286637a3
#
_entry.id   6e90ca39fb16017bbe34e94b286637a3
#
_cell.length_a   1.000
_cell.length_b   1.000
_cell.length_c   1.000
_cell.angle_alpha   90.00
_cell.angle_beta   90.00
_cell.angle_gamma   90.00
#
_symmetry.space_group_name_H-M   'P 1'
#
loop_
_entity.id
_entity.type
_entity.pdbx_description
1 polymer ?
#
loop_
_entity_poly.entity_id
_entity_poly.type
_entity_poly.pdbx_seq_one_letter_code
_entity_poly.pdbx_strand_id
1 'polypeptide(L)'
;MIATDILMSEHRVIERVITALETGANRFEEGQPVRPGFFIDAAEFIKGFADGCHHRKEEGVLFIAMSDNGVPVQGGPIGAMLSDHEQGRLFTRGMREAAQQLEQGANAEAAEKLLRNARGYANLLRAHIFKEDNILFPMANRVIPADDQGQVAEDFERVEH
;
A
#
# COMPACT_ATOMS: atom_id res chain seq x y z
N MET A 1 -13.94 -0.19 -18.80
CA MET A 1 -12.91 -0.38 -17.77
C MET A 1 -13.47 -1.23 -16.64
N ILE A 2 -12.86 -2.35 -16.36
CA ILE A 2 -13.26 -3.19 -15.25
C ILE A 2 -12.68 -2.61 -13.94
N ALA A 3 -13.29 -2.97 -12.81
CA ALA A 3 -12.93 -2.40 -11.51
C ALA A 3 -11.45 -2.56 -11.16
N THR A 4 -10.86 -3.70 -11.48
CA THR A 4 -9.44 -3.95 -11.19
C THR A 4 -8.50 -3.02 -11.96
N ASP A 5 -8.91 -2.48 -13.12
CA ASP A 5 -8.09 -1.51 -13.86
C ASP A 5 -7.90 -0.22 -13.05
N ILE A 6 -8.91 0.16 -12.28
CA ILE A 6 -8.83 1.33 -11.38
C ILE A 6 -7.73 1.10 -10.34
N LEU A 7 -7.76 -0.07 -9.71
CA LEU A 7 -6.76 -0.42 -8.69
C LEU A 7 -5.36 -0.53 -9.29
N MET A 8 -5.23 -1.07 -10.50
CA MET A 8 -3.94 -1.16 -11.18
C MET A 8 -3.37 0.22 -11.52
N SER A 9 -4.22 1.16 -11.92
CA SER A 9 -3.76 2.53 -12.17
C SER A 9 -3.31 3.21 -10.88
N GLU A 10 -3.96 2.92 -9.77
CA GLU A 10 -3.55 3.42 -8.45
C GLU A 10 -2.21 2.81 -8.03
N HIS A 11 -1.95 1.56 -8.38
CA HIS A 11 -0.64 0.93 -8.16
C HIS A 11 0.49 1.71 -8.82
N ARG A 12 0.27 2.27 -10.02
CA ARG A 12 1.30 3.07 -10.70
C ARG A 12 1.65 4.33 -9.92
N VAL A 13 0.67 4.93 -9.25
CA VAL A 13 0.91 6.09 -8.36
C VAL A 13 1.69 5.66 -7.11
N ILE A 14 1.27 4.58 -6.48
CA ILE A 14 1.94 4.04 -5.29
C ILE A 14 3.40 3.68 -5.61
N GLU A 15 3.65 3.07 -6.77
CA GLU A 15 5.02 2.72 -7.19
C GLU A 15 5.94 3.93 -7.32
N ARG A 16 5.40 5.08 -7.74
CA ARG A 16 6.18 6.33 -7.78
C ARG A 16 6.61 6.77 -6.39
N VAL A 17 5.73 6.65 -5.42
CA VAL A 17 6.05 6.97 -4.03
C VAL A 17 7.08 5.99 -3.47
N ILE A 18 6.94 4.71 -3.78
CA ILE A 18 7.91 3.69 -3.38
C ILE A 18 9.30 4.01 -3.95
N THR A 19 9.39 4.38 -5.23
CA THR A 19 10.65 4.76 -5.86
C THR A 19 11.27 5.98 -5.18
N ALA A 20 10.46 7.01 -4.89
CA ALA A 20 10.93 8.19 -4.19
C ALA A 20 11.42 7.84 -2.78
N LEU A 21 10.72 6.96 -2.10
CA LEU A 21 11.07 6.50 -0.75
C LEU A 21 12.40 5.74 -0.76
N GLU A 22 12.60 4.85 -1.73
CA GLU A 22 13.87 4.12 -1.90
C GLU A 22 15.02 5.06 -2.16
N THR A 23 14.83 6.02 -3.04
CA THR A 23 15.85 7.03 -3.37
C THR A 23 16.17 7.87 -2.14
N GLY A 24 15.15 8.33 -1.42
CA GLY A 24 15.34 9.12 -0.20
C GLY A 24 16.09 8.35 0.88
N ALA A 25 15.73 7.06 1.07
CA ALA A 25 16.40 6.21 2.04
C ALA A 25 17.88 5.99 1.69
N ASN A 26 18.18 5.76 0.41
CA ASN A 26 19.58 5.58 -0.03
C ASN A 26 20.40 6.86 0.19
N ARG A 27 19.86 8.01 -0.15
CA ARG A 27 20.54 9.30 0.07
C ARG A 27 20.75 9.57 1.56
N PHE A 28 19.76 9.28 2.36
CA PHE A 28 19.84 9.45 3.81
C PHE A 28 20.94 8.57 4.39
N GLU A 29 21.02 7.31 3.99
CA GLU A 29 22.07 6.39 4.45
C GLU A 29 23.46 6.85 4.04
N GLU A 30 23.60 7.44 2.84
CA GLU A 30 24.88 7.94 2.31
C GLU A 30 25.29 9.28 2.93
N GLY A 31 24.52 9.82 3.84
CA GLY A 31 24.81 11.09 4.49
C GLY A 31 24.47 12.34 3.67
N GLN A 32 23.73 12.16 2.56
CA GLN A 32 23.25 13.27 1.76
C GLN A 32 22.08 13.96 2.45
N PRO A 33 21.88 15.26 2.24
CA PRO A 33 20.80 15.99 2.93
C PRO A 33 19.42 15.50 2.48
N VAL A 34 18.68 14.85 3.39
CA VAL A 34 17.29 14.51 3.21
C VAL A 34 16.56 14.93 4.50
N ARG A 35 15.61 15.82 4.38
CA ARG A 35 14.86 16.30 5.54
C ARG A 35 13.96 15.18 6.10
N PRO A 36 13.86 15.03 7.43
CA PRO A 36 12.89 14.10 8.01
C PRO A 36 11.46 14.33 7.52
N GLY A 37 11.09 15.57 7.22
CA GLY A 37 9.79 15.93 6.65
C GLY A 37 9.46 15.21 5.35
N PHE A 38 10.45 14.86 4.56
CA PHE A 38 10.22 14.04 3.35
C PHE A 38 9.57 12.70 3.70
N PHE A 39 10.08 12.03 4.73
CA PHE A 39 9.56 10.74 5.15
C PHE A 39 8.21 10.86 5.84
N ILE A 40 7.98 11.96 6.56
CA ILE A 40 6.68 12.26 7.17
C ILE A 40 5.64 12.47 6.09
N ASP A 41 5.97 13.25 5.06
CA ASP A 41 5.06 13.50 3.93
C ASP A 41 4.76 12.22 3.17
N ALA A 42 5.77 11.38 2.95
CA ALA A 42 5.58 10.07 2.32
C ALA A 42 4.63 9.20 3.15
N ALA A 43 4.82 9.15 4.46
CA ALA A 43 3.97 8.39 5.36
C ALA A 43 2.52 8.90 5.36
N GLU A 44 2.33 10.22 5.34
CA GLU A 44 0.99 10.82 5.26
C GLU A 44 0.30 10.48 3.94
N PHE A 45 1.03 10.54 2.83
CA PHE A 45 0.49 10.17 1.52
C PHE A 45 0.08 8.70 1.50
N ILE A 46 0.95 7.83 2.00
CA ILE A 46 0.68 6.39 2.06
C ILE A 46 -0.58 6.13 2.90
N LYS A 47 -0.67 6.75 4.08
CA LYS A 47 -1.83 6.60 4.96
C LYS A 47 -3.12 7.06 4.29
N GLY A 48 -3.10 8.19 3.60
CA GLY A 48 -4.28 8.75 2.96
C GLY A 48 -4.66 8.05 1.66
N PHE A 49 -3.70 7.83 0.78
CA PHE A 49 -3.97 7.28 -0.55
C PHE A 49 -3.93 5.75 -0.56
N ALA A 50 -2.86 5.13 -0.09
CA ALA A 50 -2.73 3.68 -0.14
C ALA A 50 -3.69 3.01 0.85
N ASP A 51 -3.69 3.43 2.10
CA ASP A 51 -4.53 2.81 3.13
C ASP A 51 -5.93 3.38 3.15
N GLY A 52 -6.08 4.69 3.10
CA GLY A 52 -7.37 5.36 3.23
C GLY A 52 -8.25 5.31 1.99
N CYS A 53 -7.68 5.06 0.83
CA CYS A 53 -8.40 5.03 -0.43
C CYS A 53 -8.25 3.68 -1.13
N HIS A 54 -7.04 3.33 -1.55
CA HIS A 54 -6.76 2.13 -2.34
C HIS A 54 -7.07 0.83 -1.60
N HIS A 55 -6.48 0.62 -0.43
CA HIS A 55 -6.72 -0.60 0.36
C HIS A 55 -8.16 -0.70 0.86
N ARG A 56 -8.82 0.44 1.10
CA ARG A 56 -10.25 0.42 1.47
C ARG A 56 -11.12 -0.10 0.35
N LYS A 57 -10.79 0.22 -0.90
CA LYS A 57 -11.51 -0.34 -2.05
C LYS A 57 -11.32 -1.85 -2.12
N GLU A 58 -10.12 -2.33 -1.85
CA GLU A 58 -9.83 -3.75 -1.83
C GLU A 58 -10.56 -4.44 -0.68
N GLU A 59 -10.34 -4.00 0.55
CA GLU A 59 -10.88 -4.65 1.75
C GLU A 59 -12.39 -4.47 1.87
N GLY A 60 -12.89 -3.31 1.53
CA GLY A 60 -14.31 -2.97 1.70
C GLY A 60 -15.20 -3.36 0.53
N VAL A 61 -14.62 -3.60 -0.64
CA VAL A 61 -15.42 -3.87 -1.86
C VAL A 61 -14.93 -5.11 -2.59
N LEU A 62 -13.70 -5.10 -3.11
CA LEU A 62 -13.20 -6.16 -4.00
C LEU A 62 -13.14 -7.52 -3.31
N PHE A 63 -12.53 -7.58 -2.13
CA PHE A 63 -12.36 -8.84 -1.41
C PHE A 63 -13.69 -9.41 -0.95
N ILE A 64 -14.66 -8.54 -0.63
CA ILE A 64 -16.02 -8.97 -0.30
C ILE A 64 -16.70 -9.58 -1.52
N ALA A 65 -16.60 -8.95 -2.68
CA ALA A 65 -17.15 -9.49 -3.92
C ALA A 65 -16.51 -10.84 -4.29
N MET A 66 -15.20 -10.97 -4.09
CA MET A 66 -14.49 -12.24 -4.32
C MET A 66 -14.96 -13.31 -3.34
N SER A 67 -15.13 -12.95 -2.06
CA SER A 67 -15.63 -13.88 -1.03
C SER A 67 -17.04 -14.34 -1.34
N ASP A 68 -17.91 -13.44 -1.78
CA ASP A 68 -19.27 -13.77 -2.19
C ASP A 68 -19.30 -14.72 -3.38
N ASN A 69 -18.23 -14.80 -4.14
CA ASN A 69 -18.09 -15.67 -5.31
C ASN A 69 -17.13 -16.85 -5.06
N GLY A 70 -16.95 -17.22 -3.80
CA GLY A 70 -16.30 -18.48 -3.43
C GLY A 70 -14.83 -18.42 -3.08
N VAL A 71 -14.20 -17.22 -3.06
CA VAL A 71 -12.80 -17.09 -2.65
C VAL A 71 -12.73 -16.95 -1.13
N PRO A 72 -12.02 -17.83 -0.41
CA PRO A 72 -11.96 -17.75 1.05
C PRO A 72 -11.20 -16.51 1.51
N VAL A 73 -11.69 -15.89 2.59
CA VAL A 73 -11.04 -14.74 3.22
C VAL A 73 -9.83 -15.19 4.06
N GLN A 74 -9.97 -16.33 4.75
CA GLN A 74 -8.90 -16.85 5.60
C GLN A 74 -8.10 -17.91 4.85
N GLY A 75 -6.77 -17.87 5.02
CA GLY A 75 -5.89 -18.90 4.56
C GLY A 75 -5.65 -18.97 3.06
N GLY A 76 -6.04 -17.98 2.29
CA GLY A 76 -5.85 -17.95 0.84
C GLY A 76 -5.27 -16.62 0.38
N PRO A 77 -5.42 -16.28 -0.92
CA PRO A 77 -4.88 -15.05 -1.46
C PRO A 77 -5.39 -13.79 -0.76
N ILE A 78 -6.68 -13.74 -0.40
CA ILE A 78 -7.24 -12.59 0.30
C ILE A 78 -6.60 -12.44 1.68
N GLY A 79 -6.49 -13.53 2.43
CA GLY A 79 -5.84 -13.51 3.74
C GLY A 79 -4.40 -13.03 3.67
N ALA A 80 -3.66 -13.45 2.65
CA ALA A 80 -2.29 -13.00 2.41
C ALA A 80 -2.24 -11.50 2.14
N MET A 81 -3.16 -10.98 1.33
CA MET A 81 -3.22 -9.53 1.03
C MET A 81 -3.57 -8.70 2.26
N LEU A 82 -4.52 -9.16 3.06
CA LEU A 82 -4.88 -8.49 4.31
C LEU A 82 -3.70 -8.44 5.29
N SER A 83 -2.94 -9.52 5.38
CA SER A 83 -1.72 -9.56 6.19
C SER A 83 -0.67 -8.57 5.69
N ASP A 84 -0.47 -8.48 4.39
CA ASP A 84 0.45 -7.51 3.78
C ASP A 84 0.01 -6.06 4.09
N HIS A 85 -1.30 -5.77 4.00
CA HIS A 85 -1.82 -4.44 4.34
C HIS A 85 -1.51 -4.07 5.79
N GLU A 86 -1.72 -4.99 6.71
CA GLU A 86 -1.43 -4.76 8.13
C GLU A 86 0.06 -4.53 8.37
N GLN A 87 0.90 -5.35 7.76
CA GLN A 87 2.35 -5.21 7.86
C GLN A 87 2.81 -3.87 7.29
N GLY A 88 2.21 -3.46 6.17
CA GLY A 88 2.50 -2.16 5.55
C GLY A 88 2.15 -1.00 6.48
N ARG A 89 1.03 -1.06 7.17
CA ARG A 89 0.63 -0.03 8.15
C ARG A 89 1.63 0.08 9.30
N LEU A 90 2.18 -1.04 9.76
CA LEU A 90 3.20 -1.04 10.82
C LEU A 90 4.50 -0.38 10.35
N PHE A 91 4.95 -0.68 9.13
CA PHE A 91 6.13 -0.02 8.56
C PHE A 91 5.92 1.48 8.41
N THR A 92 4.76 1.90 7.91
CA THR A 92 4.43 3.32 7.73
C THR A 92 4.45 4.07 9.06
N ARG A 93 3.86 3.48 10.09
CA ARG A 93 3.86 4.05 11.44
C ARG A 93 5.27 4.19 11.98
N GLY A 94 6.07 3.13 11.86
CA GLY A 94 7.46 3.14 12.35
C GLY A 94 8.33 4.16 11.64
N MET A 95 8.17 4.32 10.32
CA MET A 95 8.86 5.33 9.53
C MET A 95 8.50 6.74 10.00
N ARG A 96 7.21 7.01 10.19
CA ARG A 96 6.72 8.31 10.63
C ARG A 96 7.25 8.66 12.02
N GLU A 97 7.18 7.72 12.96
CA GLU A 97 7.69 7.93 14.33
C GLU A 97 9.18 8.24 14.33
N ALA A 98 9.96 7.48 13.56
CA ALA A 98 11.40 7.70 13.46
C ALA A 98 11.72 9.06 12.87
N ALA A 99 11.02 9.45 11.81
CA ALA A 99 11.21 10.76 11.17
C ALA A 99 10.86 11.91 12.13
N GLN A 100 9.80 11.76 12.91
CA GLN A 100 9.43 12.76 13.93
C GLN A 100 10.51 12.90 14.99
N GLN A 101 11.12 11.80 15.42
CA GLN A 101 12.24 11.84 16.37
C GLN A 101 13.44 12.57 15.76
N LEU A 102 13.73 12.35 14.49
CA LEU A 102 14.84 13.00 13.81
C LEU A 102 14.63 14.50 13.62
N GLU A 103 13.39 14.96 13.56
CA GLU A 103 13.08 16.39 13.54
C GLU A 103 13.51 17.09 14.82
N GLN A 104 13.59 16.36 15.91
CA GLN A 104 13.99 16.90 17.23
C GLN A 104 15.51 16.89 17.42
N GLY A 105 16.25 16.25 16.52
CA GLY A 105 17.71 16.21 16.58
C GLY A 105 18.26 14.88 16.08
N ALA A 106 19.56 14.85 15.82
CA ALA A 106 20.24 13.67 15.35
C ALA A 106 20.13 12.53 16.38
N ASN A 107 19.82 11.32 15.88
CA ASN A 107 19.63 10.15 16.71
C ASN A 107 19.90 8.90 15.87
N ALA A 108 20.94 8.16 16.23
CA ALA A 108 21.37 6.97 15.47
C ALA A 108 20.32 5.86 15.48
N GLU A 109 19.63 5.66 16.60
CA GLU A 109 18.56 4.65 16.70
C GLU A 109 17.37 5.01 15.81
N ALA A 110 16.97 6.29 15.81
CA ALA A 110 15.89 6.77 14.96
C ALA A 110 16.26 6.66 13.49
N ALA A 111 17.52 6.94 13.12
CA ALA A 111 17.99 6.79 11.75
C ALA A 111 17.91 5.34 11.29
N GLU A 112 18.34 4.39 12.09
CA GLU A 112 18.21 2.95 11.77
C GLU A 112 16.76 2.53 11.65
N LYS A 113 15.91 2.97 12.57
CA LYS A 113 14.48 2.68 12.55
C LYS A 113 13.83 3.22 11.29
N LEU A 114 14.18 4.45 10.89
CA LEU A 114 13.68 5.08 9.68
C LEU A 114 14.00 4.23 8.45
N LEU A 115 15.28 3.87 8.28
CA LEU A 115 15.74 3.09 7.14
C LEU A 115 15.08 1.71 7.09
N ARG A 116 15.02 1.04 8.22
CA ARG A 116 14.41 -0.30 8.30
C ARG A 116 12.93 -0.26 7.90
N ASN A 117 12.19 0.72 8.41
CA ASN A 117 10.76 0.80 8.12
C ASN A 117 10.48 1.31 6.70
N ALA A 118 11.23 2.29 6.21
CA ALA A 118 11.07 2.78 4.84
C ALA A 118 11.38 1.69 3.82
N ARG A 119 12.48 0.98 3.99
CA ARG A 119 12.88 -0.12 3.11
C ARG A 119 11.96 -1.33 3.24
N GLY A 120 11.51 -1.62 4.46
CA GLY A 120 10.55 -2.69 4.70
C GLY A 120 9.25 -2.45 3.96
N TYR A 121 8.73 -1.23 4.04
CA TYR A 121 7.53 -0.86 3.31
C TYR A 121 7.73 -1.00 1.79
N ALA A 122 8.81 -0.42 1.26
CA ALA A 122 9.09 -0.45 -0.18
C ALA A 122 9.16 -1.89 -0.71
N ASN A 123 9.91 -2.74 -0.04
CA ASN A 123 10.06 -4.14 -0.45
C ASN A 123 8.74 -4.90 -0.37
N LEU A 124 8.01 -4.71 0.71
CA LEU A 124 6.72 -5.37 0.94
C LEU A 124 5.72 -4.98 -0.15
N LEU A 125 5.57 -3.68 -0.41
CA LEU A 125 4.58 -3.19 -1.36
C LEU A 125 4.92 -3.53 -2.81
N ARG A 126 6.19 -3.55 -3.19
CA ARG A 126 6.56 -3.99 -4.54
C ARG A 126 6.16 -5.44 -4.78
N ALA A 127 6.44 -6.33 -3.83
CA ALA A 127 6.04 -7.73 -3.93
C ALA A 127 4.52 -7.89 -3.89
N HIS A 128 3.85 -7.12 -3.04
CA HIS A 128 2.39 -7.12 -2.89
C HIS A 128 1.69 -6.68 -4.19
N ILE A 129 2.14 -5.56 -4.76
CA ILE A 129 1.60 -5.04 -6.02
C ILE A 129 1.77 -6.06 -7.15
N PHE A 130 2.94 -6.69 -7.22
CA PHE A 130 3.18 -7.73 -8.22
C PHE A 130 2.18 -8.89 -8.09
N LYS A 131 1.92 -9.34 -6.87
CA LYS A 131 0.97 -10.43 -6.62
C LYS A 131 -0.45 -10.02 -6.98
N GLU A 132 -0.84 -8.79 -6.66
CA GLU A 132 -2.18 -8.32 -7.01
C GLU A 132 -2.35 -8.17 -8.52
N ASP A 133 -1.41 -7.51 -9.18
CA ASP A 133 -1.50 -7.28 -10.63
C ASP A 133 -1.52 -8.58 -11.43
N ASN A 134 -0.75 -9.58 -11.03
CA ASN A 134 -0.53 -10.78 -11.82
C ASN A 134 -1.32 -12.00 -11.37
N ILE A 135 -1.81 -12.02 -10.13
CA ILE A 135 -2.49 -13.20 -9.57
C ILE A 135 -3.89 -12.84 -9.05
N LEU A 136 -3.98 -11.91 -8.10
CA LEU A 136 -5.24 -11.64 -7.41
C LEU A 136 -6.26 -10.96 -8.31
N PHE A 137 -5.87 -9.91 -9.02
CA PHE A 137 -6.81 -9.19 -9.90
C PHE A 137 -7.28 -10.05 -11.08
N PRO A 138 -6.41 -10.82 -11.76
CA PRO A 138 -6.91 -11.80 -12.72
C PRO A 138 -7.88 -12.80 -12.12
N MET A 139 -7.64 -13.26 -10.89
CA MET A 139 -8.57 -14.15 -10.18
C MET A 139 -9.91 -13.46 -9.92
N ALA A 140 -9.89 -12.22 -9.44
CA ALA A 140 -11.10 -11.43 -9.21
C ALA A 140 -11.93 -11.31 -10.50
N ASN A 141 -11.27 -11.05 -11.62
CA ASN A 141 -11.93 -10.91 -12.92
C ASN A 141 -12.56 -12.21 -13.41
N ARG A 142 -12.03 -13.36 -12.99
CA ARG A 142 -12.61 -14.67 -13.33
C ARG A 142 -13.80 -15.04 -12.46
N VAL A 143 -13.74 -14.72 -11.16
CA VAL A 143 -14.77 -15.17 -10.21
C VAL A 143 -15.94 -14.19 -10.07
N ILE A 144 -15.70 -12.88 -10.23
CA ILE A 144 -16.79 -11.89 -10.17
C ILE A 144 -17.52 -11.91 -11.50
N PRO A 145 -18.85 -12.19 -11.51
CA PRO A 145 -19.61 -12.20 -12.77
C PRO A 145 -19.54 -10.86 -13.51
N ALA A 146 -19.53 -10.93 -14.84
CA ALA A 146 -19.46 -9.74 -15.69
C ALA A 146 -20.56 -8.72 -15.35
N ASP A 147 -21.75 -9.20 -15.02
CA ASP A 147 -22.89 -8.34 -14.68
C ASP A 147 -22.67 -7.59 -13.35
N ASP A 148 -21.80 -8.06 -12.49
CA ASP A 148 -21.52 -7.45 -11.18
C ASP A 148 -20.34 -6.47 -11.21
N GLN A 149 -19.57 -6.45 -12.31
CA GLN A 149 -18.37 -5.60 -12.40
C GLN A 149 -18.69 -4.11 -12.28
N GLY A 150 -19.79 -3.67 -12.89
CA GLY A 150 -20.24 -2.28 -12.81
C GLY A 150 -20.56 -1.86 -11.38
N GLN A 151 -21.18 -2.73 -10.62
CA GLN A 151 -21.53 -2.46 -9.22
C GLN A 151 -20.26 -2.34 -8.35
N VAL A 152 -19.25 -3.18 -8.60
CA VAL A 152 -17.98 -3.09 -7.90
C VAL A 152 -17.33 -1.72 -8.16
N ALA A 153 -17.31 -1.27 -9.40
CA ALA A 153 -16.75 0.03 -9.76
C ALA A 153 -17.51 1.19 -9.10
N GLU A 154 -18.84 1.11 -9.04
CA GLU A 154 -19.66 2.10 -8.35
C GLU A 154 -19.38 2.12 -6.84
N ASP A 155 -19.22 0.96 -6.25
CA ASP A 155 -18.92 0.84 -4.82
C ASP A 155 -17.53 1.42 -4.51
N PHE A 156 -16.58 1.33 -5.45
CA PHE A 156 -15.28 2.00 -5.31
C PHE A 156 -15.44 3.52 -5.20
N GLU A 157 -16.31 4.11 -6.03
CA GLU A 157 -16.58 5.55 -5.97
C GLU A 157 -17.14 5.96 -4.62
N ARG A 158 -18.01 5.15 -4.03
CA ARG A 158 -18.58 5.43 -2.70
C ARG A 158 -17.51 5.43 -1.60
N VAL A 159 -16.49 4.61 -1.73
CA VAL A 159 -15.39 4.59 -0.77
C VAL A 159 -14.57 5.88 -0.84
N GLU A 160 -14.42 6.47 -2.02
CA GLU A 160 -13.67 7.72 -2.21
C GLU A 160 -14.40 8.94 -1.66
N HIS A 161 -15.71 8.89 -1.60
CA HIS A 161 -16.56 9.99 -1.19
C HIS A 161 -17.39 9.60 0.03
#